data_138f297f6bb127fb85284b7e092750b8
#
_entry.id   138f297f6bb127fb85284b7e092750b8
#
_cell.length_a   1.000
_cell.length_b   1.000
_cell.length_c   1.000
_cell.angle_alpha   90.00
_cell.angle_beta   90.00
_cell.angle_gamma   90.00
#
_symmetry.space_group_name_H-M   'P 1'
#
loop_
_entity.id
_entity.type
_entity.pdbx_description
1 polymer ?
#
loop_
_entity_poly.entity_id
_entity_poly.type
_entity_poly.pdbx_seq_one_letter_code
_entity_poly.pdbx_strand_id
1 'polypeptide(L)'
;QNMGGLGVEKPRDLLFLLPFSGIDRTLKETVQGADLPATLTVEVEVGQHRPPRNKGGAYRIDVIDSQIAFQLVFFHARGDYLSKLLPTGQRRVVSGKVELFDGLAQMVHPDHTVRVEDAEQIPSFEPVYPLTAGVTQKPLSKSIASALERVPQLDEWIDSTQKDLKKWPDWQAAIKTVHAPKSIGDLAQTVPARERLAYDEFMAHQLTLGLARANRRRAPGVESHGSGTLRNQVLSGLPYKPTGAQLRAIDEITADLASPQRMNRLLQGDVGSGKTLVAFMALLAVVEAGGQGVMMA
;
A
#
# COMPACT_ATOMS: atom_id res chain seq x y z
N GLN A 1 -10.04 -17.39 3.34
CA GLN A 1 -9.10 -17.72 4.44
C GLN A 1 -7.65 -17.26 4.17
N ASN A 2 -7.23 -17.07 2.92
CA ASN A 2 -5.83 -16.78 2.59
C ASN A 2 -5.47 -15.28 2.49
N MET A 3 -6.43 -14.37 2.68
CA MET A 3 -6.19 -12.93 2.49
C MET A 3 -5.60 -12.23 3.74
N GLY A 4 -5.54 -12.90 4.89
CA GLY A 4 -4.96 -12.35 6.12
C GLY A 4 -3.49 -11.91 5.96
N GLY A 5 -2.70 -12.60 5.12
CA GLY A 5 -1.33 -12.20 4.79
C GLY A 5 -1.21 -10.87 4.04
N LEU A 6 -2.33 -10.33 3.52
CA LEU A 6 -2.42 -9.01 2.90
C LEU A 6 -3.03 -7.96 3.85
N GLY A 7 -3.26 -8.30 5.13
CA GLY A 7 -3.96 -7.42 6.07
C GLY A 7 -5.47 -7.31 5.82
N VAL A 8 -6.04 -8.19 5.00
CA VAL A 8 -7.47 -8.20 4.66
C VAL A 8 -8.20 -9.16 5.59
N GLU A 9 -8.87 -8.63 6.60
CA GLU A 9 -9.70 -9.39 7.55
C GLU A 9 -11.19 -9.28 7.22
N LYS A 10 -11.61 -8.15 6.69
CA LYS A 10 -13.00 -7.81 6.36
C LYS A 10 -13.11 -7.39 4.89
N PRO A 11 -14.28 -7.56 4.25
CA PRO A 11 -14.48 -7.14 2.84
C PRO A 11 -14.12 -5.68 2.56
N ARG A 12 -14.34 -4.78 3.53
CA ARG A 12 -14.00 -3.37 3.40
C ARG A 12 -12.49 -3.11 3.28
N ASP A 13 -11.65 -3.99 3.81
CA ASP A 13 -10.19 -3.82 3.80
C ASP A 13 -9.64 -3.94 2.37
N LEU A 14 -10.39 -4.61 1.47
CA LEU A 14 -10.08 -4.67 0.05
C LEU A 14 -10.05 -3.29 -0.63
N LEU A 15 -10.81 -2.32 -0.10
CA LEU A 15 -10.85 -0.95 -0.62
C LEU A 15 -9.52 -0.19 -0.36
N PHE A 16 -8.75 -0.65 0.60
CA PHE A 16 -7.45 -0.05 0.99
C PHE A 16 -6.25 -0.86 0.47
N LEU A 17 -6.51 -2.00 -0.19
CA LEU A 17 -5.48 -2.76 -0.88
C LEU A 17 -5.23 -2.12 -2.25
N LEU A 18 -4.43 -1.06 -2.27
CA LEU A 18 -4.20 -0.26 -3.48
C LEU A 18 -3.28 -0.97 -4.48
N PRO A 19 -3.48 -0.77 -5.80
CA PRO A 19 -2.57 -1.28 -6.80
C PRO A 19 -1.20 -0.58 -6.67
N PHE A 20 -0.12 -1.34 -6.78
CA PHE A 20 1.26 -0.84 -6.74
C PHE A 20 1.90 -0.73 -8.12
N SER A 21 1.33 -1.41 -9.12
CA SER A 21 1.78 -1.42 -10.50
C SER A 21 0.59 -1.58 -11.44
N GLY A 22 0.82 -1.59 -12.73
CA GLY A 22 -0.19 -1.86 -13.74
C GLY A 22 0.44 -2.41 -15.01
N ILE A 23 -0.38 -3.09 -15.79
CA ILE A 23 -0.01 -3.68 -17.07
C ILE A 23 -0.71 -2.89 -18.17
N ASP A 24 0.08 -2.29 -19.07
CA ASP A 24 -0.44 -1.71 -20.30
C ASP A 24 -0.86 -2.84 -21.25
N ARG A 25 -2.16 -2.89 -21.55
CA ARG A 25 -2.76 -3.86 -22.48
C ARG A 25 -3.35 -3.18 -23.71
N THR A 26 -2.86 -1.99 -24.01
CA THR A 26 -3.25 -1.31 -25.26
C THR A 26 -3.00 -2.22 -26.45
N LEU A 27 -4.01 -2.34 -27.30
CA LEU A 27 -3.93 -3.17 -28.51
C LEU A 27 -2.81 -2.64 -29.42
N LYS A 28 -1.90 -3.53 -29.79
CA LYS A 28 -0.80 -3.29 -30.74
C LYS A 28 -1.10 -3.99 -32.05
N GLU A 29 -0.53 -3.49 -33.13
CA GLU A 29 -0.69 -4.11 -34.45
C GLU A 29 0.09 -5.41 -34.58
N THR A 30 1.25 -5.49 -33.94
CA THR A 30 2.16 -6.64 -34.05
C THR A 30 3.04 -6.79 -32.82
N VAL A 31 3.55 -7.99 -32.60
CA VAL A 31 4.61 -8.25 -31.60
C VAL A 31 6.00 -7.96 -32.15
N GLN A 32 6.13 -7.69 -33.46
CA GLN A 32 7.41 -7.39 -34.11
C GLN A 32 7.98 -6.07 -33.60
N GLY A 33 9.28 -6.04 -33.30
CA GLY A 33 9.98 -4.83 -32.86
C GLY A 33 9.74 -4.44 -31.40
N ALA A 34 8.99 -5.23 -30.62
CA ALA A 34 8.86 -5.01 -29.20
C ALA A 34 10.12 -5.47 -28.45
N ASP A 35 10.54 -4.71 -27.45
CA ASP A 35 11.61 -5.11 -26.52
C ASP A 35 11.10 -6.24 -25.62
N LEU A 36 11.45 -7.48 -25.98
CA LEU A 36 11.02 -8.67 -25.25
C LEU A 36 11.99 -9.01 -24.10
N PRO A 37 11.48 -9.51 -22.95
CA PRO A 37 10.10 -9.90 -22.66
C PRO A 37 9.17 -8.73 -22.33
N ALA A 38 7.97 -8.71 -22.93
CA ALA A 38 6.96 -7.67 -22.68
C ALA A 38 5.55 -8.27 -22.65
N THR A 39 4.63 -7.64 -21.93
CA THR A 39 3.21 -7.97 -22.02
C THR A 39 2.60 -7.19 -23.18
N LEU A 40 2.04 -7.90 -24.13
CA LEU A 40 1.47 -7.35 -25.35
C LEU A 40 0.04 -7.84 -25.55
N THR A 41 -0.77 -7.00 -26.17
CA THR A 41 -2.12 -7.31 -26.61
C THR A 41 -2.16 -7.15 -28.12
N VAL A 42 -2.47 -8.22 -28.83
CA VAL A 42 -2.47 -8.23 -30.30
C VAL A 42 -3.67 -9.02 -30.84
N GLU A 43 -4.13 -8.63 -32.01
CA GLU A 43 -5.08 -9.43 -32.78
C GLU A 43 -4.30 -10.45 -33.60
N VAL A 44 -4.76 -11.70 -33.58
CA VAL A 44 -4.10 -12.80 -34.26
C VAL A 44 -5.12 -13.66 -35.03
N GLU A 45 -4.69 -14.21 -36.15
CA GLU A 45 -5.37 -15.31 -36.80
C GLU A 45 -4.82 -16.62 -36.26
N VAL A 46 -5.73 -17.53 -35.88
CA VAL A 46 -5.37 -18.83 -35.28
C VAL A 46 -5.03 -19.82 -36.37
N GLY A 47 -3.80 -20.30 -36.36
CA GLY A 47 -3.29 -21.29 -37.27
C GLY A 47 -3.40 -22.74 -36.77
N GLN A 48 -2.34 -23.52 -36.98
CA GLN A 48 -2.32 -24.94 -36.68
C GLN A 48 -2.17 -25.22 -35.19
N HIS A 49 -2.99 -26.14 -34.68
CA HIS A 49 -2.84 -26.69 -33.33
C HIS A 49 -1.81 -27.83 -33.35
N ARG A 50 -0.88 -27.80 -32.41
CA ARG A 50 0.19 -28.79 -32.22
C ARG A 50 0.08 -29.39 -30.81
N PRO A 51 -0.68 -30.50 -30.67
CA PRO A 51 -0.80 -31.17 -29.37
C PRO A 51 0.56 -31.75 -28.92
N PRO A 52 0.78 -31.90 -27.62
CA PRO A 52 2.02 -32.46 -27.12
C PRO A 52 2.19 -33.92 -27.53
N ARG A 53 3.42 -34.30 -27.89
CA ARG A 53 3.75 -35.69 -28.20
C ARG A 53 3.72 -36.61 -26.97
N ASN A 54 4.04 -36.05 -25.78
CA ASN A 54 4.13 -36.80 -24.54
C ASN A 54 3.17 -36.20 -23.51
N LYS A 55 2.68 -37.01 -22.58
CA LYS A 55 1.84 -36.59 -21.46
C LYS A 55 2.59 -35.55 -20.62
N GLY A 56 1.99 -34.37 -20.44
CA GLY A 56 2.62 -33.24 -19.71
C GLY A 56 3.43 -32.26 -20.55
N GLY A 57 3.59 -32.54 -21.87
CA GLY A 57 4.25 -31.61 -22.79
C GLY A 57 3.41 -30.35 -23.08
N ALA A 58 4.04 -29.35 -23.68
CA ALA A 58 3.38 -28.10 -24.06
C ALA A 58 2.49 -28.28 -25.29
N TYR A 59 1.24 -27.82 -25.20
CA TYR A 59 0.36 -27.65 -26.35
C TYR A 59 0.69 -26.33 -27.02
N ARG A 60 1.00 -26.31 -28.29
CA ARG A 60 1.35 -25.13 -29.06
C ARG A 60 0.29 -24.83 -30.11
N ILE A 61 0.02 -23.55 -30.32
CA ILE A 61 -0.88 -23.07 -31.36
C ILE A 61 -0.11 -22.02 -32.14
N ASP A 62 0.09 -22.25 -33.41
CA ASP A 62 0.69 -21.27 -34.30
C ASP A 62 -0.33 -20.15 -34.53
N VAL A 63 0.09 -18.92 -34.43
CA VAL A 63 -0.75 -17.76 -34.70
C VAL A 63 0.04 -16.75 -35.52
N ILE A 64 -0.67 -15.92 -36.27
CA ILE A 64 -0.07 -14.86 -37.06
C ILE A 64 -0.79 -13.55 -36.71
N ASP A 65 -0.03 -12.51 -36.37
CA ASP A 65 -0.54 -11.14 -36.26
C ASP A 65 -0.47 -10.44 -37.66
N SER A 66 -0.48 -9.13 -37.69
CA SER A 66 -0.43 -8.37 -38.94
C SER A 66 0.89 -8.53 -39.73
N GLN A 67 1.98 -8.97 -39.07
CA GLN A 67 3.33 -8.95 -39.65
C GLN A 67 4.10 -10.26 -39.45
N ILE A 68 3.99 -10.93 -38.30
CA ILE A 68 4.78 -12.12 -37.99
C ILE A 68 3.96 -13.25 -37.41
N ALA A 69 4.47 -14.48 -37.61
CA ALA A 69 3.95 -15.65 -36.93
C ALA A 69 4.69 -15.90 -35.62
N PHE A 70 3.94 -16.29 -34.59
CA PHE A 70 4.48 -16.68 -33.29
C PHE A 70 3.64 -17.79 -32.65
N GLN A 71 3.95 -18.21 -31.43
CA GLN A 71 3.28 -19.35 -30.81
C GLN A 71 2.58 -18.97 -29.51
N LEU A 72 1.35 -19.45 -29.35
CA LEU A 72 0.69 -19.53 -28.04
C LEU A 72 1.03 -20.89 -27.43
N VAL A 73 1.49 -20.90 -26.18
CA VAL A 73 1.96 -22.11 -25.50
C VAL A 73 1.13 -22.35 -24.24
N PHE A 74 0.61 -23.58 -24.11
CA PHE A 74 -0.21 -23.97 -22.97
C PHE A 74 0.33 -25.26 -22.35
N PHE A 75 0.57 -25.24 -21.04
CA PHE A 75 0.89 -26.45 -20.28
C PHE A 75 -0.38 -26.97 -19.59
N HIS A 76 -0.51 -28.29 -19.52
CA HIS A 76 -1.63 -28.98 -18.86
C HIS A 76 -3.04 -28.63 -19.39
N ALA A 77 -3.15 -28.09 -20.59
CA ALA A 77 -4.43 -27.74 -21.18
C ALA A 77 -5.06 -28.91 -21.96
N ARG A 78 -6.39 -28.94 -21.98
CA ARG A 78 -7.14 -29.92 -22.78
C ARG A 78 -7.33 -29.41 -24.20
N GLY A 79 -7.01 -30.23 -25.19
CA GLY A 79 -7.11 -29.88 -26.62
C GLY A 79 -8.52 -29.41 -27.03
N ASP A 80 -9.57 -30.13 -26.59
CA ASP A 80 -10.97 -29.76 -26.87
C ASP A 80 -11.34 -28.36 -26.37
N TYR A 81 -10.82 -27.98 -25.19
CA TYR A 81 -11.01 -26.64 -24.66
C TYR A 81 -10.31 -25.58 -25.51
N LEU A 82 -9.04 -25.85 -25.86
CA LEU A 82 -8.24 -24.94 -26.71
C LEU A 82 -8.83 -24.77 -28.10
N SER A 83 -9.33 -25.86 -28.72
CA SER A 83 -9.97 -25.80 -30.04
C SER A 83 -11.27 -24.98 -30.05
N LYS A 84 -11.99 -24.92 -28.91
CA LYS A 84 -13.16 -24.04 -28.76
C LYS A 84 -12.77 -22.59 -28.48
N LEU A 85 -11.73 -22.37 -27.69
CA LEU A 85 -11.24 -21.03 -27.33
C LEU A 85 -10.56 -20.36 -28.54
N LEU A 86 -9.74 -21.11 -29.26
CA LEU A 86 -8.89 -20.69 -30.37
C LEU A 86 -9.17 -21.54 -31.61
N PRO A 87 -10.33 -21.43 -32.28
CA PRO A 87 -10.64 -22.19 -33.47
C PRO A 87 -9.71 -21.80 -34.64
N THR A 88 -9.17 -22.77 -35.33
CA THR A 88 -8.33 -22.56 -36.53
C THR A 88 -9.05 -21.70 -37.56
N GLY A 89 -8.34 -20.75 -38.17
CA GLY A 89 -8.86 -19.81 -39.17
C GLY A 89 -9.69 -18.65 -38.61
N GLN A 90 -9.90 -18.59 -37.30
CA GLN A 90 -10.61 -17.47 -36.68
C GLN A 90 -9.65 -16.45 -36.09
N ARG A 91 -10.11 -15.19 -36.07
CA ARG A 91 -9.37 -14.09 -35.42
C ARG A 91 -9.72 -14.02 -33.94
N ARG A 92 -8.72 -13.73 -33.14
CA ARG A 92 -8.83 -13.54 -31.68
C ARG A 92 -7.95 -12.39 -31.24
N VAL A 93 -8.31 -11.73 -30.16
CA VAL A 93 -7.41 -10.82 -29.43
C VAL A 93 -6.83 -11.60 -28.27
N VAL A 94 -5.51 -11.64 -28.22
CA VAL A 94 -4.74 -12.30 -27.15
C VAL A 94 -3.91 -11.27 -26.40
N SER A 95 -3.82 -11.41 -25.10
CA SER A 95 -2.97 -10.56 -24.26
C SER A 95 -2.21 -11.42 -23.26
N GLY A 96 -0.90 -11.18 -23.18
CA GLY A 96 -0.03 -11.94 -22.29
C GLY A 96 1.43 -11.56 -22.46
N LYS A 97 2.27 -12.19 -21.66
CA LYS A 97 3.73 -12.00 -21.74
C LYS A 97 4.27 -12.72 -22.97
N VAL A 98 4.89 -11.94 -23.86
CA VAL A 98 5.64 -12.44 -25.00
C VAL A 98 7.12 -12.51 -24.65
N GLU A 99 7.77 -13.60 -24.98
CA GLU A 99 9.20 -13.81 -24.78
C GLU A 99 9.81 -14.54 -25.99
N LEU A 100 11.12 -14.47 -26.13
CA LEU A 100 11.84 -15.25 -27.15
C LEU A 100 12.29 -16.58 -26.57
N PHE A 101 11.98 -17.67 -27.26
CA PHE A 101 12.47 -19.00 -26.96
C PHE A 101 12.98 -19.64 -28.24
N ASP A 102 14.24 -20.06 -28.26
CA ASP A 102 14.93 -20.58 -29.45
C ASP A 102 14.79 -19.66 -30.69
N GLY A 103 14.80 -18.33 -30.47
CA GLY A 103 14.68 -17.34 -31.54
C GLY A 103 13.26 -17.12 -32.06
N LEU A 104 12.26 -17.81 -31.51
CA LEU A 104 10.85 -17.64 -31.85
C LEU A 104 10.11 -16.89 -30.71
N ALA A 105 9.27 -15.93 -31.10
CA ALA A 105 8.38 -15.31 -30.16
C ALA A 105 7.31 -16.29 -29.68
N GLN A 106 7.08 -16.35 -28.38
CA GLN A 106 6.02 -17.17 -27.81
C GLN A 106 5.28 -16.41 -26.70
N MET A 107 3.99 -16.68 -26.56
CA MET A 107 3.17 -16.21 -25.46
C MET A 107 2.70 -17.42 -24.66
N VAL A 108 3.22 -17.54 -23.42
CA VAL A 108 2.92 -18.69 -22.57
C VAL A 108 1.71 -18.34 -21.70
N HIS A 109 0.67 -19.17 -21.77
CA HIS A 109 -0.58 -18.98 -21.03
C HIS A 109 -1.11 -17.55 -21.14
N PRO A 110 -1.62 -17.12 -22.32
CA PRO A 110 -2.23 -15.79 -22.44
C PRO A 110 -3.15 -15.47 -21.28
N ASP A 111 -3.00 -14.27 -20.68
CA ASP A 111 -3.87 -13.81 -19.60
C ASP A 111 -5.31 -13.63 -20.05
N HIS A 112 -5.46 -13.12 -21.29
CA HIS A 112 -6.73 -12.90 -21.94
C HIS A 112 -6.72 -13.50 -23.34
N THR A 113 -7.83 -14.10 -23.71
CA THR A 113 -8.10 -14.61 -25.07
C THR A 113 -9.60 -14.39 -25.32
N VAL A 114 -9.92 -13.45 -26.19
CA VAL A 114 -11.30 -13.05 -26.48
C VAL A 114 -11.54 -13.00 -27.98
N ARG A 115 -12.80 -12.95 -28.41
CA ARG A 115 -13.16 -12.66 -29.78
C ARG A 115 -12.83 -11.21 -30.12
N VAL A 116 -12.70 -10.87 -31.37
CA VAL A 116 -12.39 -9.49 -31.80
C VAL A 116 -13.51 -8.53 -31.39
N GLU A 117 -14.77 -8.95 -31.51
CA GLU A 117 -15.93 -8.19 -31.05
C GLU A 117 -15.99 -7.96 -29.54
N ASP A 118 -15.28 -8.77 -28.79
CA ASP A 118 -15.20 -8.73 -27.32
C ASP A 118 -13.90 -8.05 -26.81
N ALA A 119 -13.11 -7.44 -27.69
CA ALA A 119 -11.81 -6.85 -27.37
C ALA A 119 -11.89 -5.80 -26.23
N GLU A 120 -13.00 -5.08 -26.14
CA GLU A 120 -13.25 -4.08 -25.10
C GLU A 120 -13.32 -4.69 -23.67
N GLN A 121 -13.49 -6.01 -23.54
CA GLN A 121 -13.45 -6.71 -22.25
C GLN A 121 -12.04 -6.75 -21.66
N ILE A 122 -11.00 -6.56 -22.49
CA ILE A 122 -9.62 -6.44 -22.02
C ILE A 122 -9.40 -4.98 -21.62
N PRO A 123 -9.13 -4.68 -20.34
CA PRO A 123 -8.87 -3.30 -19.92
C PRO A 123 -7.58 -2.81 -20.59
N SER A 124 -7.57 -1.59 -21.10
CA SER A 124 -6.38 -0.98 -21.71
C SER A 124 -5.21 -0.84 -20.72
N PHE A 125 -5.53 -0.70 -19.45
CA PHE A 125 -4.56 -0.70 -18.35
C PHE A 125 -5.11 -1.53 -17.18
N GLU A 126 -4.42 -2.61 -16.81
CA GLU A 126 -4.86 -3.53 -15.76
C GLU A 126 -4.08 -3.27 -14.47
N PRO A 127 -4.76 -2.90 -13.36
CA PRO A 127 -4.10 -2.69 -12.08
C PRO A 127 -3.56 -4.00 -11.50
N VAL A 128 -2.34 -3.95 -10.96
CA VAL A 128 -1.68 -5.09 -10.31
C VAL A 128 -1.65 -4.86 -8.79
N TYR A 129 -2.21 -5.81 -8.05
CA TYR A 129 -2.30 -5.78 -6.60
C TYR A 129 -1.25 -6.68 -5.96
N PRO A 130 -0.79 -6.36 -4.73
CA PRO A 130 0.09 -7.24 -3.98
C PRO A 130 -0.59 -8.60 -3.75
N LEU A 131 0.19 -9.67 -3.87
CA LEU A 131 -0.28 -11.05 -3.72
C LEU A 131 0.36 -11.70 -2.50
N THR A 132 -0.31 -12.73 -1.99
CA THR A 132 0.21 -13.64 -0.96
C THR A 132 0.03 -15.09 -1.39
N ALA A 133 0.69 -16.01 -0.71
CA ALA A 133 0.62 -17.44 -1.03
C ALA A 133 -0.84 -17.94 -1.10
N GLY A 134 -1.18 -18.61 -2.20
CA GLY A 134 -2.51 -19.15 -2.46
C GLY A 134 -3.56 -18.15 -2.95
N VAL A 135 -3.19 -16.89 -3.20
CA VAL A 135 -4.05 -15.86 -3.82
C VAL A 135 -3.48 -15.49 -5.18
N THR A 136 -4.32 -15.53 -6.22
CA THR A 136 -3.94 -15.12 -7.58
C THR A 136 -4.63 -13.83 -7.99
N GLN A 137 -4.08 -13.13 -8.98
CA GLN A 137 -4.53 -11.81 -9.43
C GLN A 137 -6.02 -11.78 -9.80
N LYS A 138 -6.49 -12.71 -10.63
CA LYS A 138 -7.89 -12.73 -11.12
C LYS A 138 -8.95 -12.78 -10.01
N PRO A 139 -8.92 -13.74 -9.07
CA PRO A 139 -9.86 -13.76 -7.94
C PRO A 139 -9.76 -12.52 -7.05
N LEU A 140 -8.55 -12.01 -6.82
CA LEU A 140 -8.35 -10.82 -6.00
C LEU A 140 -8.97 -9.58 -6.66
N SER A 141 -8.66 -9.33 -7.94
CA SER A 141 -9.24 -8.22 -8.71
C SER A 141 -10.78 -8.29 -8.76
N LYS A 142 -11.34 -9.49 -8.94
CA LYS A 142 -12.80 -9.69 -8.90
C LYS A 142 -13.39 -9.36 -7.52
N SER A 143 -12.72 -9.73 -6.44
CA SER A 143 -13.15 -9.42 -5.08
C SER A 143 -13.09 -7.92 -4.80
N ILE A 144 -12.03 -7.25 -5.25
CA ILE A 144 -11.88 -5.79 -5.14
C ILE A 144 -12.98 -5.08 -5.95
N ALA A 145 -13.21 -5.49 -7.20
CA ALA A 145 -14.28 -4.94 -8.03
C ALA A 145 -15.66 -5.06 -7.33
N SER A 146 -15.98 -6.22 -6.76
CA SER A 146 -17.22 -6.40 -6.01
C SER A 146 -17.30 -5.56 -4.74
N ALA A 147 -16.17 -5.27 -4.08
CA ALA A 147 -16.11 -4.36 -2.93
C ALA A 147 -16.35 -2.91 -3.38
N LEU A 148 -15.78 -2.51 -4.52
CA LEU A 148 -15.91 -1.17 -5.09
C LEU A 148 -17.35 -0.81 -5.50
N GLU A 149 -18.15 -1.80 -5.90
CA GLU A 149 -19.59 -1.61 -6.17
C GLU A 149 -20.37 -1.20 -4.91
N ARG A 150 -19.86 -1.55 -3.72
CA ARG A 150 -20.51 -1.35 -2.42
C ARG A 150 -19.87 -0.24 -1.60
N VAL A 151 -18.98 0.57 -2.19
CA VAL A 151 -18.35 1.71 -1.49
C VAL A 151 -19.45 2.70 -1.10
N PRO A 152 -19.61 3.00 0.21
CA PRO A 152 -20.63 3.95 0.66
C PRO A 152 -20.25 5.37 0.28
N GLN A 153 -21.26 6.21 0.12
CA GLN A 153 -21.06 7.64 0.13
C GLN A 153 -20.98 8.08 1.60
N LEU A 154 -19.88 8.74 1.95
CA LEU A 154 -19.66 9.29 3.30
C LEU A 154 -19.77 10.81 3.23
N ASP A 155 -20.22 11.40 4.34
CA ASP A 155 -20.21 12.85 4.49
C ASP A 155 -18.75 13.36 4.45
N GLU A 156 -18.55 14.51 3.80
CA GLU A 156 -17.22 15.12 3.71
C GLU A 156 -16.86 15.77 5.04
N TRP A 157 -15.68 15.43 5.56
CA TRP A 157 -15.18 15.96 6.82
C TRP A 157 -14.04 16.98 6.63
N ILE A 158 -13.41 17.00 5.43
CA ILE A 158 -12.36 17.95 5.13
C ILE A 158 -12.97 19.31 4.80
N ASP A 159 -12.34 20.36 5.27
CA ASP A 159 -12.69 21.73 4.90
C ASP A 159 -12.67 21.92 3.38
N SER A 160 -13.74 22.53 2.86
CA SER A 160 -13.95 22.71 1.42
C SER A 160 -12.83 23.51 0.78
N THR A 161 -12.31 24.54 1.46
CA THR A 161 -11.24 25.40 0.96
C THR A 161 -9.96 24.59 0.74
N GLN A 162 -9.61 23.71 1.69
CA GLN A 162 -8.44 22.84 1.59
C GLN A 162 -8.63 21.82 0.48
N LYS A 163 -9.80 21.21 0.39
CA LYS A 163 -10.14 20.23 -0.64
C LYS A 163 -10.01 20.83 -2.05
N ASP A 164 -10.55 22.03 -2.25
CA ASP A 164 -10.52 22.75 -3.53
C ASP A 164 -9.09 23.16 -3.91
N LEU A 165 -8.31 23.68 -2.95
CA LEU A 165 -6.91 24.06 -3.15
C LEU A 165 -6.06 22.87 -3.60
N LYS A 166 -6.29 21.69 -3.04
CA LYS A 166 -5.59 20.45 -3.34
C LYS A 166 -6.20 19.68 -4.52
N LYS A 167 -7.36 20.10 -5.02
CA LYS A 167 -8.14 19.42 -6.05
C LYS A 167 -8.46 17.96 -5.66
N TRP A 168 -8.70 17.72 -4.39
CA TRP A 168 -9.02 16.40 -3.90
C TRP A 168 -10.46 16.02 -4.21
N PRO A 169 -10.69 14.81 -4.76
CA PRO A 169 -12.05 14.31 -4.94
C PRO A 169 -12.70 13.93 -3.61
N ASP A 170 -14.01 13.69 -3.62
CA ASP A 170 -14.70 13.07 -2.49
C ASP A 170 -14.13 11.67 -2.20
N TRP A 171 -14.26 11.20 -0.96
CA TRP A 171 -13.69 9.94 -0.54
C TRP A 171 -14.08 8.74 -1.43
N GLN A 172 -15.40 8.63 -1.77
CA GLN A 172 -15.86 7.56 -2.64
C GLN A 172 -15.23 7.65 -4.04
N ALA A 173 -15.15 8.84 -4.59
CA ALA A 173 -14.52 9.07 -5.89
C ALA A 173 -13.01 8.80 -5.84
N ALA A 174 -12.33 9.17 -4.74
CA ALA A 174 -10.91 8.87 -4.53
C ALA A 174 -10.65 7.36 -4.54
N ILE A 175 -11.41 6.58 -3.75
CA ILE A 175 -11.30 5.11 -3.71
C ILE A 175 -11.49 4.50 -5.11
N LYS A 176 -12.54 4.89 -5.83
CA LYS A 176 -12.80 4.36 -7.18
C LYS A 176 -11.68 4.73 -8.15
N THR A 177 -11.18 5.95 -8.09
CA THR A 177 -10.13 6.46 -8.99
C THR A 177 -8.81 5.70 -8.80
N VAL A 178 -8.37 5.47 -7.56
CA VAL A 178 -7.09 4.79 -7.32
C VAL A 178 -7.11 3.32 -7.73
N HIS A 179 -8.28 2.70 -7.81
CA HIS A 179 -8.47 1.32 -8.28
C HIS A 179 -8.69 1.21 -9.80
N ALA A 180 -8.87 2.32 -10.50
CA ALA A 180 -9.10 2.38 -11.95
C ALA A 180 -8.04 3.25 -12.64
N PRO A 181 -6.73 2.99 -12.45
CA PRO A 181 -5.68 3.72 -13.14
C PRO A 181 -5.76 3.47 -14.65
N LYS A 182 -5.45 4.49 -15.43
CA LYS A 182 -5.43 4.43 -16.91
C LYS A 182 -4.00 4.40 -17.45
N SER A 183 -3.02 4.70 -16.61
CA SER A 183 -1.60 4.74 -16.93
C SER A 183 -0.75 4.50 -15.70
N ILE A 184 0.55 4.26 -15.90
CA ILE A 184 1.50 4.14 -14.80
C ILE A 184 1.60 5.45 -13.99
N GLY A 185 1.37 6.60 -14.63
CA GLY A 185 1.36 7.90 -13.96
C GLY A 185 0.27 8.04 -12.91
N ASP A 186 -0.87 7.38 -13.10
CA ASP A 186 -2.00 7.42 -12.17
C ASP A 186 -1.71 6.64 -10.87
N LEU A 187 -0.63 5.87 -10.84
CA LEU A 187 -0.16 5.17 -9.65
C LEU A 187 0.81 6.00 -8.79
N ALA A 188 1.17 7.21 -9.23
CA ALA A 188 2.06 8.09 -8.47
C ALA A 188 1.42 8.51 -7.13
N GLN A 189 2.24 8.67 -6.10
CA GLN A 189 1.78 9.08 -4.77
C GLN A 189 1.20 10.49 -4.76
N THR A 190 1.59 11.34 -5.72
CA THR A 190 1.18 12.74 -5.86
C THR A 190 -0.15 12.93 -6.61
N VAL A 191 -0.81 11.86 -7.03
CA VAL A 191 -2.13 11.94 -7.66
C VAL A 191 -3.16 12.38 -6.61
N PRO A 192 -4.01 13.39 -6.90
CA PRO A 192 -4.94 13.96 -5.92
C PRO A 192 -5.79 12.94 -5.16
N ALA A 193 -6.25 11.88 -5.82
CA ALA A 193 -7.01 10.81 -5.18
C ALA A 193 -6.18 10.03 -4.15
N ARG A 194 -4.89 9.75 -4.42
CA ARG A 194 -3.99 9.09 -3.47
C ARG A 194 -3.59 10.00 -2.31
N GLU A 195 -3.28 11.27 -2.61
CA GLU A 195 -3.01 12.26 -1.56
C GLU A 195 -4.20 12.41 -0.60
N ARG A 196 -5.42 12.42 -1.12
CA ARG A 196 -6.64 12.47 -0.32
C ARG A 196 -6.73 11.29 0.64
N LEU A 197 -6.55 10.06 0.15
CA LEU A 197 -6.61 8.86 0.99
C LEU A 197 -5.47 8.81 2.01
N ALA A 198 -4.27 9.24 1.63
CA ALA A 198 -3.15 9.35 2.55
C ALA A 198 -3.42 10.38 3.67
N TYR A 199 -4.08 11.49 3.36
CA TYR A 199 -4.47 12.48 4.34
C TYR A 199 -5.52 11.92 5.33
N ASP A 200 -6.53 11.18 4.84
CA ASP A 200 -7.53 10.52 5.68
C ASP A 200 -6.87 9.54 6.66
N GLU A 201 -5.97 8.69 6.16
CA GLU A 201 -5.25 7.70 6.97
C GLU A 201 -4.37 8.37 8.03
N PHE A 202 -3.62 9.40 7.62
CA PHE A 202 -2.78 10.16 8.54
C PHE A 202 -3.59 10.86 9.63
N MET A 203 -4.73 11.46 9.26
CA MET A 203 -5.63 12.10 10.22
C MET A 203 -6.24 11.09 11.19
N ALA A 204 -6.71 9.94 10.70
CA ALA A 204 -7.25 8.86 11.52
C ALA A 204 -6.20 8.37 12.53
N HIS A 205 -4.94 8.24 12.10
CA HIS A 205 -3.84 7.87 12.97
C HIS A 205 -3.58 8.94 14.05
N GLN A 206 -3.54 10.23 13.69
CA GLN A 206 -3.36 11.33 14.63
C GLN A 206 -4.52 11.44 15.65
N LEU A 207 -5.75 11.24 15.19
CA LEU A 207 -6.93 11.20 16.07
C LEU A 207 -6.86 10.02 17.06
N THR A 208 -6.46 8.86 16.59
CA THR A 208 -6.28 7.67 17.45
C THR A 208 -5.25 7.92 18.54
N LEU A 209 -4.10 8.52 18.18
CA LEU A 209 -3.08 8.92 19.16
C LEU A 209 -3.59 9.99 20.13
N GLY A 210 -4.33 10.98 19.61
CA GLY A 210 -4.95 12.04 20.43
C GLY A 210 -5.94 11.47 21.45
N LEU A 211 -6.80 10.56 21.03
CA LEU A 211 -7.76 9.88 21.92
C LEU A 211 -7.06 9.01 22.96
N ALA A 212 -6.02 8.27 22.56
CA ALA A 212 -5.23 7.46 23.50
C ALA A 212 -4.55 8.34 24.57
N ARG A 213 -3.99 9.49 24.16
CA ARG A 213 -3.42 10.48 25.10
C ARG A 213 -4.49 11.07 26.03
N ALA A 214 -5.66 11.45 25.51
CA ALA A 214 -6.76 11.97 26.30
C ALA A 214 -7.25 10.95 27.33
N ASN A 215 -7.39 9.68 26.94
CA ASN A 215 -7.79 8.61 27.84
C ASN A 215 -6.76 8.37 28.97
N ARG A 216 -5.46 8.43 28.64
CA ARG A 216 -4.40 8.30 29.65
C ARG A 216 -4.42 9.44 30.65
N ARG A 217 -4.66 10.69 30.20
CA ARG A 217 -4.78 11.87 31.07
C ARG A 217 -5.99 11.84 32.00
N ARG A 218 -7.07 11.13 31.64
CA ARG A 218 -8.27 10.95 32.48
C ARG A 218 -8.01 10.10 33.72
N ALA A 219 -6.99 9.23 33.68
CA ALA A 219 -6.63 8.46 34.87
C ALA A 219 -5.88 9.36 35.86
N PRO A 220 -6.28 9.37 37.16
CA PRO A 220 -5.64 10.21 38.16
C PRO A 220 -4.16 9.85 38.28
N GLY A 221 -3.32 10.87 38.35
CA GLY A 221 -1.91 10.79 38.69
C GLY A 221 -1.71 10.91 40.19
N VAL A 222 -0.48 10.68 40.64
CA VAL A 222 -0.04 11.03 41.99
C VAL A 222 0.70 12.36 41.88
N GLU A 223 0.15 13.39 42.50
CA GLU A 223 0.80 14.70 42.56
C GLU A 223 2.12 14.60 43.33
N SER A 224 3.20 15.05 42.73
CA SER A 224 4.54 15.01 43.27
C SER A 224 5.08 16.44 43.43
N HIS A 225 4.79 17.04 44.59
CA HIS A 225 5.25 18.37 44.94
C HIS A 225 6.61 18.30 45.66
N GLY A 226 7.70 18.26 44.89
CA GLY A 226 9.05 18.27 45.43
C GLY A 226 9.44 19.67 45.95
N SER A 227 10.18 19.73 47.05
CA SER A 227 10.67 20.99 47.63
C SER A 227 11.72 21.71 46.77
N GLY A 228 12.35 20.97 45.81
CA GLY A 228 13.47 21.46 45.00
C GLY A 228 14.83 21.38 45.69
N THR A 229 14.89 20.95 46.94
CA THR A 229 16.13 20.92 47.73
C THR A 229 17.19 19.98 47.11
N LEU A 230 16.82 18.74 46.83
CA LEU A 230 17.73 17.77 46.21
C LEU A 230 18.14 18.19 44.79
N ARG A 231 17.20 18.69 44.03
CA ARG A 231 17.47 19.18 42.67
C ARG A 231 18.45 20.33 42.66
N ASN A 232 18.24 21.33 43.52
CA ASN A 232 19.15 22.47 43.66
C ASN A 232 20.53 22.05 44.16
N GLN A 233 20.61 21.09 45.08
CA GLN A 233 21.88 20.55 45.56
C GLN A 233 22.66 19.86 44.41
N VAL A 234 22.00 19.08 43.60
CA VAL A 234 22.64 18.43 42.45
C VAL A 234 23.04 19.46 41.39
N LEU A 235 22.17 20.41 41.05
CA LEU A 235 22.47 21.46 40.07
C LEU A 235 23.68 22.34 40.51
N SER A 236 23.79 22.63 41.76
CA SER A 236 24.93 23.42 42.29
C SER A 236 26.24 22.62 42.36
N GLY A 237 26.17 21.29 42.45
CA GLY A 237 27.32 20.39 42.44
C GLY A 237 27.81 19.99 41.03
N LEU A 238 27.12 20.39 39.96
CA LEU A 238 27.55 20.04 38.59
C LEU A 238 28.84 20.79 38.21
N PRO A 239 29.80 20.15 37.50
CA PRO A 239 31.00 20.81 37.02
C PRO A 239 30.76 21.76 35.83
N TYR A 240 29.51 21.86 35.36
CA TYR A 240 29.06 22.69 34.24
C TYR A 240 27.71 23.32 34.55
N LYS A 241 27.33 24.34 33.79
CA LYS A 241 26.01 24.97 33.87
C LYS A 241 25.03 24.28 32.90
N PRO A 242 23.84 23.87 33.37
CA PRO A 242 22.82 23.39 32.46
C PRO A 242 22.42 24.45 31.42
N THR A 243 22.08 23.98 30.23
CA THR A 243 21.59 24.85 29.15
C THR A 243 20.19 25.40 29.47
N GLY A 244 19.81 26.53 28.86
CA GLY A 244 18.45 27.07 29.03
C GLY A 244 17.35 26.10 28.56
N ALA A 245 17.63 25.24 27.56
CA ALA A 245 16.71 24.22 27.13
C ALA A 245 16.52 23.10 28.16
N GLN A 246 17.60 22.67 28.83
CA GLN A 246 17.53 21.69 29.92
C GLN A 246 16.75 22.24 31.12
N LEU A 247 17.00 23.48 31.51
CA LEU A 247 16.27 24.10 32.61
C LEU A 247 14.77 24.21 32.31
N ARG A 248 14.39 24.69 31.13
CA ARG A 248 12.98 24.72 30.73
C ARG A 248 12.33 23.33 30.73
N ALA A 249 13.02 22.31 30.22
CA ALA A 249 12.50 20.95 30.24
C ALA A 249 12.31 20.41 31.67
N ILE A 250 13.23 20.70 32.58
CA ILE A 250 13.14 20.36 34.00
C ILE A 250 11.92 21.05 34.64
N ASP A 251 11.73 22.34 34.39
CA ASP A 251 10.61 23.11 34.94
C ASP A 251 9.27 22.60 34.45
N GLU A 252 9.15 22.36 33.15
CA GLU A 252 7.94 21.81 32.54
C GLU A 252 7.60 20.42 33.08
N ILE A 253 8.59 19.51 33.17
CA ILE A 253 8.39 18.16 33.72
C ILE A 253 7.98 18.24 35.19
N THR A 254 8.60 19.13 35.97
CA THR A 254 8.26 19.32 37.37
C THR A 254 6.84 19.84 37.55
N ALA A 255 6.41 20.79 36.72
CA ALA A 255 5.03 21.26 36.71
C ALA A 255 4.02 20.16 36.37
N ASP A 256 4.34 19.32 35.37
CA ASP A 256 3.50 18.19 35.03
C ASP A 256 3.40 17.15 36.16
N LEU A 257 4.52 16.85 36.83
CA LEU A 257 4.54 15.93 38.00
C LEU A 257 3.75 16.43 39.18
N ALA A 258 3.65 17.76 39.36
CA ALA A 258 2.85 18.38 40.38
C ALA A 258 1.34 18.45 40.04
N SER A 259 0.94 18.05 38.83
CA SER A 259 -0.46 18.04 38.42
C SER A 259 -1.17 16.76 38.84
N PRO A 260 -2.51 16.78 39.01
CA PRO A 260 -3.29 15.56 39.30
C PRO A 260 -3.42 14.59 38.10
N GLN A 261 -2.79 14.89 36.99
CA GLN A 261 -2.86 14.09 35.79
C GLN A 261 -1.60 13.24 35.64
N ARG A 262 -1.75 12.04 35.04
CA ARG A 262 -0.59 11.22 34.71
C ARG A 262 0.25 11.88 33.63
N MET A 263 1.51 12.15 33.93
CA MET A 263 2.46 12.64 32.96
C MET A 263 2.89 11.52 31.98
N ASN A 264 2.92 11.84 30.69
CA ASN A 264 3.56 11.04 29.66
C ASN A 264 4.21 12.00 28.68
N ARG A 265 5.52 12.17 28.79
CA ARG A 265 6.30 13.14 28.02
C ARG A 265 7.41 12.47 27.24
N LEU A 266 7.59 12.87 25.99
CA LEU A 266 8.75 12.50 25.18
C LEU A 266 9.81 13.60 25.32
N LEU A 267 10.99 13.24 25.84
CA LEU A 267 12.16 14.12 25.86
C LEU A 267 13.06 13.75 24.66
N GLN A 268 13.15 14.65 23.71
CA GLN A 268 13.93 14.45 22.48
C GLN A 268 15.15 15.41 22.47
N GLY A 269 16.25 14.94 21.95
CA GLY A 269 17.49 15.70 21.80
C GLY A 269 18.61 14.81 21.25
N ASP A 270 19.70 15.41 20.79
CA ASP A 270 20.85 14.72 20.22
C ASP A 270 21.59 13.86 21.26
N VAL A 271 22.44 12.95 20.79
CA VAL A 271 23.36 12.19 21.65
C VAL A 271 24.29 13.18 22.37
N GLY A 272 24.42 13.05 23.70
CA GLY A 272 25.21 13.98 24.50
C GLY A 272 24.50 15.27 24.91
N SER A 273 23.24 15.51 24.52
CA SER A 273 22.47 16.73 24.92
C SER A 273 22.07 16.76 26.39
N GLY A 274 22.44 15.75 27.18
CA GLY A 274 22.16 15.71 28.63
C GLY A 274 20.74 15.31 28.99
N LYS A 275 20.03 14.55 28.17
CA LYS A 275 18.68 14.00 28.46
C LYS A 275 18.64 13.23 29.78
N THR A 276 19.69 12.53 30.12
CA THR A 276 19.82 11.78 31.39
C THR A 276 19.77 12.70 32.59
N LEU A 277 20.38 13.90 32.53
CA LEU A 277 20.30 14.88 33.60
C LEU A 277 18.83 15.33 33.82
N VAL A 278 18.11 15.64 32.75
CA VAL A 278 16.71 16.08 32.84
C VAL A 278 15.83 14.94 33.40
N ALA A 279 16.03 13.71 32.99
CA ALA A 279 15.34 12.55 33.55
C ALA A 279 15.68 12.34 35.04
N PHE A 280 16.94 12.50 35.42
CA PHE A 280 17.36 12.40 36.80
C PHE A 280 16.71 13.48 37.68
N MET A 281 16.62 14.71 37.20
CA MET A 281 15.91 15.79 37.93
C MET A 281 14.41 15.48 38.15
N ALA A 282 13.77 14.83 37.17
CA ALA A 282 12.39 14.36 37.32
C ALA A 282 12.25 13.29 38.40
N LEU A 283 13.19 12.34 38.49
CA LEU A 283 13.23 11.33 39.55
C LEU A 283 13.42 11.97 40.93
N LEU A 284 14.32 12.97 41.06
CA LEU A 284 14.53 13.68 42.32
C LEU A 284 13.28 14.42 42.77
N ALA A 285 12.50 14.99 41.85
CA ALA A 285 11.23 15.65 42.21
C ALA A 285 10.23 14.66 42.83
N VAL A 286 10.17 13.42 42.29
CA VAL A 286 9.32 12.36 42.85
C VAL A 286 9.83 11.89 44.22
N VAL A 287 11.13 11.72 44.37
CA VAL A 287 11.76 11.32 45.66
C VAL A 287 11.54 12.38 46.75
N GLU A 288 11.68 13.67 46.39
CA GLU A 288 11.37 14.79 47.33
C GLU A 288 9.93 14.78 47.79
N ALA A 289 9.00 14.32 46.99
CA ALA A 289 7.59 14.15 47.32
C ALA A 289 7.29 12.84 48.10
N GLY A 290 8.32 12.05 48.45
CA GLY A 290 8.15 10.80 49.19
C GLY A 290 7.84 9.59 48.30
N GLY A 291 7.94 9.73 46.97
CA GLY A 291 7.73 8.67 46.02
C GLY A 291 9.00 7.89 45.66
N GLN A 292 8.87 6.93 44.75
CA GLN A 292 9.99 6.16 44.21
C GLN A 292 10.10 6.41 42.70
N GLY A 293 11.31 6.62 42.23
CA GLY A 293 11.61 6.79 40.82
C GLY A 293 12.50 5.66 40.27
N VAL A 294 12.21 5.15 39.10
CA VAL A 294 13.00 4.13 38.41
C VAL A 294 13.37 4.61 37.02
N MET A 295 14.62 4.45 36.63
CA MET A 295 15.10 4.74 35.29
C MET A 295 15.66 3.46 34.65
N MET A 296 15.26 3.20 33.41
CA MET A 296 15.82 2.15 32.58
C MET A 296 16.56 2.83 31.42
N ALA A 297 17.82 2.46 31.20
CA ALA A 297 18.68 3.01 30.16
C ALA A 297 19.33 1.90 29.32
#